data_a32216823877cb5b260eab997e453d04
#
_entry.id   a32216823877cb5b260eab997e453d04
#
_cell.length_a   1.000
_cell.length_b   1.000
_cell.length_c   1.000
_cell.angle_alpha   90.00
_cell.angle_beta   90.00
_cell.angle_gamma   90.00
#
_symmetry.space_group_name_H-M   'P 1'
#
loop_
_entity.id
_entity.type
_entity.pdbx_description
1 polymer ?
#
loop_
_entity_poly.entity_id
_entity_poly.type
_entity_poly.pdbx_seq_one_letter_code
_entity_poly.pdbx_strand_id
1 'polypeptide(L)'
;MIADRGLIFECPAKLADEIAQFLTYGEEIIHSSAKLCRIHVPVALPLRGGKRMIVASGKPDISPDPTLIAALRRAHSMLDRDRKGMPLIEKSLPTAYLRKLLRLAFLAPDIQRDILAGRQPPSLNLQQLVTMEIPLCWNEQRKLLDWPVT
;
A
#
# COMPACT_ATOMS: atom_id res chain seq x y z
N MET A 1 15.37 17.59 -2.11
CA MET A 1 14.36 18.70 -2.21
C MET A 1 13.14 18.15 -2.93
N ILE A 2 11.93 18.48 -2.51
CA ILE A 2 10.70 18.03 -3.16
C ILE A 2 10.22 19.16 -4.07
N ALA A 3 10.13 18.89 -5.37
CA ALA A 3 9.50 19.78 -6.33
C ALA A 3 8.01 19.42 -6.48
N ASP A 4 7.19 20.32 -7.04
CA ASP A 4 5.72 20.15 -7.16
C ASP A 4 5.31 18.87 -7.92
N ARG A 5 6.19 18.28 -8.71
CA ARG A 5 5.94 17.09 -9.53
C ARG A 5 7.01 16.02 -9.45
N GLY A 6 7.88 16.02 -8.45
CA GLY A 6 8.93 15.02 -8.34
C GLY A 6 9.92 15.28 -7.22
N LEU A 7 10.96 14.44 -7.20
CA LEU A 7 12.08 14.52 -6.28
C LEU A 7 13.31 15.08 -7.00
N ILE A 8 14.07 15.91 -6.32
CA ILE A 8 15.36 16.38 -6.79
C ILE A 8 16.44 15.76 -5.91
N PHE A 9 17.30 14.97 -6.53
CA PHE A 9 18.48 14.39 -5.90
C PHE A 9 19.71 15.23 -6.22
N GLU A 10 20.58 15.42 -5.24
CA GLU A 10 21.89 16.03 -5.44
C GLU A 10 22.96 14.93 -5.29
N CYS A 11 23.85 14.85 -6.24
CA CYS A 11 24.97 13.94 -6.25
C CYS A 11 26.26 14.62 -6.69
N PRO A 12 27.44 14.06 -6.38
CA PRO A 12 28.71 14.59 -6.87
C PRO A 12 28.76 14.58 -8.40
N ALA A 13 29.25 15.69 -9.01
CA ALA A 13 29.30 15.86 -10.46
C ALA A 13 30.04 14.73 -11.19
N LYS A 14 31.03 14.12 -10.55
CA LYS A 14 31.81 12.98 -11.10
C LYS A 14 30.96 11.73 -11.41
N LEU A 15 29.77 11.62 -10.83
CA LEU A 15 28.85 10.51 -11.07
C LEU A 15 27.80 10.82 -12.16
N ALA A 16 27.79 12.04 -12.71
CA ALA A 16 26.76 12.46 -13.65
C ALA A 16 26.74 11.59 -14.92
N ASP A 17 27.90 11.26 -15.47
CA ASP A 17 28.02 10.45 -16.70
C ASP A 17 27.60 8.99 -16.46
N GLU A 18 27.93 8.44 -15.30
CA GLU A 18 27.50 7.09 -14.92
C GLU A 18 25.99 7.05 -14.71
N ILE A 19 25.45 8.03 -14.01
CA ILE A 19 24.00 8.12 -13.72
C ILE A 19 23.22 8.35 -15.01
N ALA A 20 23.70 9.14 -15.94
CA ALA A 20 23.03 9.41 -17.21
C ALA A 20 22.71 8.13 -18.01
N GLN A 21 23.51 7.05 -17.84
CA GLN A 21 23.28 5.77 -18.51
C GLN A 21 22.12 4.96 -17.89
N PHE A 22 21.70 5.29 -16.68
CA PHE A 22 20.68 4.58 -15.93
C PHE A 22 19.36 5.37 -15.80
N LEU A 23 19.31 6.59 -16.33
CA LEU A 23 18.08 7.40 -16.29
C LEU A 23 16.97 6.73 -17.08
N THR A 24 15.79 6.69 -16.50
CA THR A 24 14.58 6.15 -17.12
C THR A 24 13.70 7.27 -17.70
N TYR A 25 12.64 6.90 -18.40
CA TYR A 25 11.75 7.85 -19.03
C TYR A 25 11.17 8.86 -18.04
N GLY A 26 11.40 10.14 -18.30
CA GLY A 26 10.94 11.24 -17.45
C GLY A 26 11.94 11.69 -16.37
N GLU A 27 13.02 10.94 -16.13
CA GLU A 27 14.12 11.36 -15.27
C GLU A 27 15.11 12.21 -16.08
N GLU A 28 15.55 13.33 -15.53
CA GLU A 28 16.45 14.24 -16.23
C GLU A 28 17.47 14.90 -15.31
N ILE A 29 18.63 15.21 -15.85
CA ILE A 29 19.64 16.05 -15.18
C ILE A 29 19.26 17.51 -15.41
N ILE A 30 18.71 18.17 -14.39
CA ILE A 30 18.24 19.55 -14.46
C ILE A 30 19.33 20.59 -14.22
N HIS A 31 20.41 20.19 -13.57
CA HIS A 31 21.55 21.08 -13.31
C HIS A 31 22.82 20.26 -13.10
N SER A 32 23.90 20.69 -13.74
CA SER A 32 25.23 20.16 -13.52
C SER A 32 26.22 21.30 -13.36
N SER A 33 27.03 21.24 -12.29
CA SER A 33 28.11 22.17 -12.02
C SER A 33 29.39 21.38 -11.76
N ALA A 34 30.54 22.07 -11.61
CA ALA A 34 31.82 21.39 -11.38
C ALA A 34 31.88 20.50 -10.11
N LYS A 35 30.94 20.67 -9.16
CA LYS A 35 30.91 19.94 -7.89
C LYS A 35 29.67 19.10 -7.68
N LEU A 36 28.53 19.52 -8.21
CA LEU A 36 27.21 18.94 -7.94
C LEU A 36 26.41 18.75 -9.23
N CYS A 37 25.71 17.65 -9.28
CA CYS A 37 24.70 17.33 -10.29
C CYS A 37 23.34 17.20 -9.61
N ARG A 38 22.28 17.74 -10.22
CA ARG A 38 20.90 17.62 -9.77
C ARG A 38 20.10 16.81 -10.77
N ILE A 39 19.44 15.80 -10.27
CA ILE A 39 18.61 14.89 -11.06
C ILE A 39 17.17 15.05 -10.62
N HIS A 40 16.30 15.28 -11.57
CA HIS A 40 14.86 15.28 -11.35
C HIS A 40 14.30 13.90 -11.63
N VAL A 41 13.59 13.33 -10.66
CA VAL A 41 12.87 12.07 -10.79
C VAL A 41 11.38 12.36 -10.63
N PRO A 42 10.57 12.16 -11.67
CA PRO A 42 9.14 12.36 -11.60
C PRO A 42 8.52 11.26 -10.75
N VAL A 43 8.06 11.59 -9.56
CA VAL A 43 7.44 10.64 -8.64
C VAL A 43 6.04 11.11 -8.32
N ALA A 44 5.06 10.26 -8.56
CA ALA A 44 3.73 10.46 -8.03
C ALA A 44 3.77 10.14 -6.52
N LEU A 45 3.55 11.16 -5.70
CA LEU A 45 3.51 11.02 -4.25
C LEU A 45 2.05 10.87 -3.80
N PRO A 46 1.52 9.64 -3.67
CA PRO A 46 0.17 9.46 -3.18
C PRO A 46 0.07 9.91 -1.72
N LEU A 47 -1.03 10.60 -1.41
CA LEU A 47 -1.36 10.97 -0.04
C LEU A 47 -1.85 9.73 0.70
N ARG A 48 -1.14 9.34 1.77
CA ARG A 48 -1.56 8.28 2.66
C ARG A 48 -1.80 8.87 4.05
N GLY A 49 -3.05 8.86 4.50
CA GLY A 49 -3.41 9.40 5.82
C GLY A 49 -3.02 10.87 6.02
N GLY A 50 -3.11 11.69 4.96
CA GLY A 50 -2.70 13.10 4.99
C GLY A 50 -1.19 13.34 4.93
N LYS A 51 -0.36 12.31 4.84
CA LYS A 51 1.10 12.41 4.67
C LYS A 51 1.51 11.98 3.27
N ARG A 52 2.39 12.74 2.63
CA ARG A 52 3.04 12.32 1.38
C ARG A 52 4.05 11.21 1.70
N MET A 53 3.90 10.09 1.03
CA MET A 53 4.83 8.98 1.17
C MET A 53 5.64 8.83 -0.11
N ILE A 54 6.96 8.81 0.02
CA ILE A 54 7.87 8.54 -1.09
C ILE A 54 7.92 7.03 -1.25
N VAL A 55 7.38 6.54 -2.38
CA VAL A 55 7.58 5.16 -2.79
C VAL A 55 8.78 5.18 -3.74
N ALA A 56 9.96 4.90 -3.22
CA ALA A 56 11.12 4.66 -4.07
C ALA A 56 10.87 3.39 -4.88
N SER A 57 11.08 3.44 -6.19
CA SER A 57 11.08 2.28 -7.07
C SER A 57 12.31 1.41 -6.76
N GLY A 58 12.22 0.67 -5.69
CA GLY A 58 13.14 -0.38 -5.27
C GLY A 58 12.35 -1.65 -5.03
N LYS A 59 13.01 -2.78 -4.79
CA LYS A 59 12.36 -4.05 -4.39
C LYS A 59 11.19 -3.75 -3.46
N PRO A 60 10.02 -4.39 -3.67
CA PRO A 60 8.89 -4.21 -2.77
C PRO A 60 9.39 -4.44 -1.35
N ASP A 61 9.44 -3.37 -0.58
CA ASP A 61 9.85 -3.45 0.82
C ASP A 61 8.76 -4.26 1.52
N ILE A 62 9.10 -5.50 1.87
CA ILE A 62 8.19 -6.38 2.61
C ILE A 62 8.05 -5.77 4.00
N SER A 63 7.09 -4.88 4.12
CA SER A 63 6.83 -4.17 5.38
C SER A 63 5.37 -4.36 5.78
N PRO A 64 5.11 -5.10 6.87
CA PRO A 64 3.77 -5.26 7.39
C PRO A 64 3.18 -3.91 7.79
N ASP A 65 1.97 -3.61 7.29
CA ASP A 65 1.24 -2.40 7.69
C ASP A 65 0.55 -2.64 9.04
N PRO A 66 1.00 -2.00 10.13
CA PRO A 66 0.42 -2.22 11.46
C PRO A 66 -1.06 -1.81 11.52
N THR A 67 -1.49 -0.85 10.70
CA THR A 67 -2.89 -0.40 10.64
C THR A 67 -3.79 -1.46 10.03
N LEU A 68 -3.36 -2.08 8.92
CA LEU A 68 -4.08 -3.17 8.27
C LEU A 68 -4.13 -4.41 9.18
N ILE A 69 -3.02 -4.76 9.82
CA ILE A 69 -2.96 -5.89 10.76
C ILE A 69 -3.90 -5.67 11.95
N ALA A 70 -3.87 -4.48 12.56
CA ALA A 70 -4.77 -4.16 13.67
C ALA A 70 -6.25 -4.21 13.24
N ALA A 71 -6.55 -3.74 12.03
CA ALA A 71 -7.89 -3.80 11.48
C ALA A 71 -8.38 -5.23 11.25
N LEU A 72 -7.54 -6.11 10.68
CA LEU A 72 -7.84 -7.53 10.52
C LEU A 72 -8.07 -8.22 11.86
N ARG A 73 -7.19 -8.01 12.84
CA ARG A 73 -7.36 -8.58 14.18
C ARG A 73 -8.67 -8.13 14.81
N ARG A 74 -9.01 -6.85 14.70
CA ARG A 74 -10.27 -6.31 15.20
C ARG A 74 -11.48 -6.88 14.47
N ALA A 75 -11.40 -7.06 13.16
CA ALA A 75 -12.46 -7.67 12.38
C ALA A 75 -12.74 -9.11 12.84
N HIS A 76 -11.68 -9.91 13.03
CA HIS A 76 -11.80 -11.27 13.54
C HIS A 76 -12.29 -11.34 14.99
N SER A 77 -11.90 -10.41 15.85
CA SER A 77 -12.37 -10.36 17.24
C SER A 77 -13.85 -10.01 17.40
N MET A 78 -14.48 -9.49 16.35
CA MET A 78 -15.93 -9.23 16.31
C MET A 78 -16.76 -10.45 15.87
N LEU A 79 -16.10 -11.54 15.45
CA LEU A 79 -16.74 -12.78 15.07
C LEU A 79 -16.68 -13.76 16.23
N ASP A 80 -17.83 -14.15 16.74
CA ASP A 80 -17.96 -15.33 17.57
C ASP A 80 -18.06 -16.59 16.70
N ARG A 81 -17.81 -17.73 17.27
CA ARG A 81 -17.92 -19.02 16.58
C ARG A 81 -18.84 -19.95 17.36
N ASP A 82 -19.72 -20.61 16.64
CA ASP A 82 -20.52 -21.67 17.20
C ASP A 82 -19.68 -22.93 17.49
N ARG A 83 -20.31 -23.96 18.09
CA ARG A 83 -19.65 -25.25 18.39
C ARG A 83 -19.13 -25.98 17.14
N LYS A 84 -19.60 -25.63 15.96
CA LYS A 84 -19.17 -26.19 14.67
C LYS A 84 -18.12 -25.30 13.96
N GLY A 85 -17.70 -24.21 14.61
CA GLY A 85 -16.72 -23.26 14.05
C GLY A 85 -17.30 -22.27 13.05
N MET A 86 -18.62 -22.21 12.87
CA MET A 86 -19.26 -21.24 11.99
C MET A 86 -19.24 -19.85 12.62
N PRO A 87 -18.94 -18.81 11.84
CA PRO A 87 -18.93 -17.44 12.35
C PRO A 87 -20.34 -17.00 12.74
N LEU A 88 -20.46 -16.43 13.93
CA LEU A 88 -21.67 -15.83 14.46
C LEU A 88 -21.45 -14.34 14.71
N ILE A 89 -22.46 -13.55 14.44
CA ILE A 89 -22.51 -12.14 14.83
C ILE A 89 -23.63 -12.00 15.86
N GLU A 90 -23.29 -12.18 17.14
CA GLU A 90 -24.28 -12.19 18.22
C GLU A 90 -24.87 -10.81 18.50
N LYS A 91 -24.12 -9.75 18.21
CA LYS A 91 -24.54 -8.37 18.54
C LYS A 91 -24.61 -7.52 17.31
N SER A 92 -25.69 -6.72 17.23
CA SER A 92 -25.79 -5.66 16.24
C SER A 92 -24.62 -4.67 16.41
N LEU A 93 -23.82 -4.50 15.36
CA LEU A 93 -22.70 -3.57 15.39
C LEU A 93 -23.22 -2.12 15.39
N PRO A 94 -22.86 -1.29 16.39
CA PRO A 94 -23.49 0.00 16.62
C PRO A 94 -23.19 1.03 15.52
N THR A 95 -22.09 0.89 14.79
CA THR A 95 -21.66 1.89 13.81
C THR A 95 -21.50 1.31 12.41
N ALA A 96 -21.76 2.15 11.39
CA ALA A 96 -21.53 1.79 9.99
C ALA A 96 -20.04 1.43 9.74
N TYR A 97 -19.13 2.09 10.44
CA TYR A 97 -17.71 1.80 10.35
C TYR A 97 -17.37 0.38 10.82
N LEU A 98 -17.91 -0.06 11.96
CA LEU A 98 -17.66 -1.41 12.46
C LEU A 98 -18.25 -2.49 11.54
N ARG A 99 -19.40 -2.24 10.92
CA ARG A 99 -19.97 -3.15 9.91
C ARG A 99 -19.06 -3.28 8.68
N LYS A 100 -18.45 -2.17 8.23
CA LYS A 100 -17.50 -2.19 7.13
C LYS A 100 -16.20 -2.90 7.54
N LEU A 101 -15.73 -2.64 8.76
CA LEU A 101 -14.51 -3.27 9.28
C LEU A 101 -14.68 -4.80 9.42
N LEU A 102 -15.85 -5.26 9.85
CA LEU A 102 -16.16 -6.69 9.97
C LEU A 102 -15.97 -7.45 8.64
N ARG A 103 -16.24 -6.81 7.50
CA ARG A 103 -16.06 -7.43 6.18
C ARG A 103 -14.61 -7.89 5.93
N LEU A 104 -13.63 -7.27 6.58
CA LEU A 104 -12.23 -7.65 6.44
C LEU A 104 -11.95 -9.07 6.96
N ALA A 105 -12.76 -9.57 7.89
CA ALA A 105 -12.65 -10.96 8.36
C ALA A 105 -13.05 -12.00 7.30
N PHE A 106 -13.74 -11.58 6.24
CA PHE A 106 -14.17 -12.42 5.11
C PHE A 106 -13.33 -12.20 3.85
N LEU A 107 -12.22 -11.50 3.96
CA LEU A 107 -11.25 -11.43 2.86
C LEU A 107 -10.70 -12.82 2.55
N ALA A 108 -10.32 -13.03 1.29
CA ALA A 108 -9.71 -14.28 0.87
C ALA A 108 -8.49 -14.63 1.75
N PRO A 109 -8.31 -15.89 2.13
CA PRO A 109 -7.25 -16.29 3.08
C PRO A 109 -5.84 -15.94 2.62
N ASP A 110 -5.58 -15.97 1.32
CA ASP A 110 -4.31 -15.56 0.72
C ASP A 110 -4.08 -14.05 0.88
N ILE A 111 -5.10 -13.23 0.64
CA ILE A 111 -5.04 -11.76 0.86
C ILE A 111 -4.72 -11.45 2.31
N GLN A 112 -5.43 -12.09 3.26
CA GLN A 112 -5.17 -11.89 4.69
C GLN A 112 -3.75 -12.30 5.07
N ARG A 113 -3.29 -13.48 4.61
CA ARG A 113 -1.94 -13.97 4.86
C ARG A 113 -0.87 -13.01 4.32
N ASP A 114 -1.08 -12.48 3.13
CA ASP A 114 -0.13 -11.57 2.49
C ASP A 114 -0.07 -10.21 3.20
N ILE A 115 -1.21 -9.70 3.69
CA ILE A 115 -1.24 -8.49 4.53
C ILE A 115 -0.45 -8.74 5.83
N LEU A 116 -0.65 -9.89 6.48
CA LEU A 116 0.07 -10.25 7.71
C LEU A 116 1.58 -10.41 7.47
N ALA A 117 1.96 -10.86 6.30
CA ALA A 117 3.36 -11.04 5.89
C ALA A 117 4.00 -9.76 5.31
N GLY A 118 3.25 -8.66 5.18
CA GLY A 118 3.76 -7.41 4.60
C GLY A 118 3.91 -7.42 3.08
N ARG A 119 3.27 -8.37 2.39
CA ARG A 119 3.31 -8.52 0.92
C ARG A 119 2.15 -7.83 0.20
N GLN A 120 1.38 -7.01 0.92
CA GLN A 120 0.29 -6.24 0.33
C GLN A 120 0.84 -5.21 -0.67
N PRO A 121 0.08 -4.88 -1.75
CA PRO A 121 0.43 -3.78 -2.64
C PRO A 121 0.65 -2.48 -1.87
N PRO A 122 1.67 -1.67 -2.22
CA PRO A 122 1.95 -0.41 -1.52
C PRO A 122 0.79 0.60 -1.57
N SER A 123 -0.07 0.50 -2.58
CA SER A 123 -1.26 1.33 -2.74
C SER A 123 -2.38 0.93 -1.77
N LEU A 124 -2.41 -0.32 -1.28
CA LEU A 124 -3.46 -0.81 -0.42
C LEU A 124 -3.40 -0.16 0.96
N ASN A 125 -4.51 0.40 1.40
CA ASN A 125 -4.65 1.01 2.72
C ASN A 125 -6.02 0.71 3.34
N LEU A 126 -6.14 0.91 4.65
CA LEU A 126 -7.37 0.64 5.38
C LEU A 126 -8.55 1.47 4.88
N GLN A 127 -8.31 2.74 4.53
CA GLN A 127 -9.37 3.63 4.05
C GLN A 127 -10.01 3.08 2.76
N GLN A 128 -9.19 2.58 1.85
CA GLN A 128 -9.65 1.92 0.64
C GLN A 128 -10.53 0.71 0.96
N LEU A 129 -10.05 -0.21 1.81
CA LEU A 129 -10.76 -1.43 2.17
C LEU A 129 -12.10 -1.18 2.88
N VAL A 130 -12.21 -0.13 3.71
CA VAL A 130 -13.47 0.22 4.37
C VAL A 130 -14.43 1.02 3.49
N THR A 131 -13.92 1.68 2.45
CA THR A 131 -14.76 2.50 1.56
C THR A 131 -15.34 1.70 0.40
N MET A 132 -14.56 0.77 -0.16
CA MET A 132 -15.00 -0.07 -1.27
C MET A 132 -16.02 -1.12 -0.83
N GLU A 133 -16.86 -1.54 -1.77
CA GLU A 133 -17.73 -2.69 -1.58
C GLU A 133 -16.96 -3.97 -1.90
N ILE A 134 -16.56 -4.69 -0.85
CA ILE A 134 -15.83 -5.94 -0.98
C ILE A 134 -16.83 -7.06 -1.31
N PRO A 135 -16.69 -7.76 -2.46
CA PRO A 135 -17.55 -8.89 -2.81
C PRO A 135 -17.35 -10.05 -1.83
N LEU A 136 -18.36 -10.92 -1.72
CA LEU A 136 -18.25 -12.14 -0.92
C LEU A 136 -17.42 -13.24 -1.63
N CYS A 137 -17.42 -13.23 -2.97
CA CYS A 137 -16.67 -14.18 -3.76
C CYS A 137 -15.17 -13.83 -3.75
N TRP A 138 -14.34 -14.74 -3.29
CA TRP A 138 -12.89 -14.54 -3.19
C TRP A 138 -12.21 -14.25 -4.53
N ASN A 139 -12.69 -14.85 -5.63
CA ASN A 139 -12.14 -14.56 -6.96
C ASN A 139 -12.44 -13.13 -7.40
N GLU A 140 -13.59 -12.60 -7.05
CA GLU A 140 -13.95 -11.20 -7.32
C GLU A 140 -13.15 -10.24 -6.43
N GLN A 141 -12.86 -10.62 -5.18
CA GLN A 141 -11.99 -9.85 -4.30
C GLN A 141 -10.59 -9.70 -4.89
N ARG A 142 -10.01 -10.79 -5.40
CA ARG A 142 -8.67 -10.75 -6.04
C ARG A 142 -8.67 -9.85 -7.26
N LYS A 143 -9.71 -9.93 -8.10
CA LYS A 143 -9.85 -9.04 -9.26
C LYS A 143 -9.99 -7.57 -8.85
N LEU A 144 -10.84 -7.29 -7.84
CA LEU A 144 -11.10 -5.94 -7.34
C LEU A 144 -9.85 -5.29 -6.74
N LEU A 145 -9.03 -6.08 -6.07
CA LEU A 145 -7.82 -5.62 -5.37
C LEU A 145 -6.55 -5.78 -6.21
N ASP A 146 -6.68 -6.22 -7.46
CA ASP A 146 -5.56 -6.54 -8.37
C ASP A 146 -4.54 -7.46 -7.68
N TRP A 147 -5.05 -8.51 -7.01
CA TRP A 147 -4.23 -9.42 -6.23
C TRP A 147 -3.66 -10.53 -7.11
N PRO A 148 -2.33 -10.77 -7.08
CA PRO A 148 -1.74 -11.84 -7.86
C PRO A 148 -2.31 -13.18 -7.41
N VAL A 149 -2.81 -13.96 -8.37
CA VAL A 149 -3.24 -15.34 -8.14
C VAL A 149 -1.97 -16.19 -8.03
N THR A 150 -1.71 -16.69 -6.84
CA THR A 150 -0.61 -17.63 -6.57
C THR A 150 -1.05 -19.06 -6.83
#